data_915bf8629deb47a29d4638433d8abe4e
#
_entry.id   915bf8629deb47a29d4638433d8abe4e
#
_cell.length_a   1.000
_cell.length_b   1.000
_cell.length_c   1.000
_cell.angle_alpha   90.00
_cell.angle_beta   90.00
_cell.angle_gamma   90.00
#
_symmetry.space_group_name_H-M   'P 1'
#
loop_
_entity.id
_entity.type
_entity.pdbx_description
1 polymer ?
#
loop_
_entity_poly.entity_id
_entity_poly.type
_entity_poly.pdbx_seq_one_letter_code
_entity_poly.pdbx_strand_id
1 'polypeptide(L)'
;MARGGKRPGSGRPKGSKAKGRKLQNLLRDLLRVAFPSLEEDDVKSQTMGMPGEDIVLSPAARRKIPYSFECKNVERLSFWATVEQCEANCKEGLSPAIVVKKNRKDPMVAIPLDIFIDMIREKNG
;
A
#
# COMPACT_ATOMS: atom_id res chain seq x y z
N MET A 1 -0.97 25.74 25.30
CA MET A 1 -0.62 25.23 25.02
C MET A 1 -0.23 24.69 24.61
N ALA A 2 -0.48 24.43 24.53
CA ALA A 2 -0.02 23.87 24.15
C ALA A 2 0.07 23.13 23.88
N ARG A 3 0.05 22.93 23.94
CA ARG A 3 0.28 22.28 23.70
C ARG A 3 1.01 21.78 23.30
N GLY A 4 1.21 21.66 23.42
CA GLY A 4 2.00 21.20 23.17
C GLY A 4 2.26 20.77 22.49
N GLY A 5 2.26 20.67 22.41
CA GLY A 5 2.77 20.19 21.88
C GLY A 5 2.77 20.08 20.94
N LYS A 6 2.70 20.58 20.81
CA LYS A 6 3.02 20.47 19.91
C LYS A 6 3.94 20.36 19.59
N ARG A 7 4.22 20.06 19.40
CA ARG A 7 5.01 19.71 19.09
C ARG A 7 5.74 19.70 18.19
N PRO A 8 6.70 19.80 18.45
CA PRO A 8 7.49 19.98 17.29
C PRO A 8 7.24 18.85 16.40
N GLY A 9 7.62 18.75 15.43
CA GLY A 9 7.38 17.81 14.58
C GLY A 9 6.07 17.84 14.12
N SER A 10 5.76 18.70 14.61
CA SER A 10 4.82 18.91 14.37
C SER A 10 3.65 18.39 14.04
N GLY A 11 2.85 18.29 14.03
CA GLY A 11 1.55 17.93 13.71
C GLY A 11 1.24 16.48 13.50
N ARG A 12 2.20 15.64 13.31
CA ARG A 12 1.93 14.22 13.09
C ARG A 12 1.76 13.50 14.42
N PRO A 13 0.68 12.71 14.57
CA PRO A 13 0.53 11.93 15.78
C PRO A 13 1.70 10.98 15.98
N LYS A 14 2.06 10.80 17.22
CA LYS A 14 3.07 9.83 17.58
C LYS A 14 2.59 8.45 17.11
N GLY A 15 3.45 7.71 16.49
CA GLY A 15 3.11 6.37 16.04
C GLY A 15 2.52 6.28 14.64
N SER A 16 2.32 7.41 13.95
CA SER A 16 1.76 7.35 12.60
C SER A 16 2.69 6.61 11.64
N LYS A 17 4.01 6.78 11.78
CA LYS A 17 4.97 6.01 11.00
C LYS A 17 4.89 4.53 11.32
N ALA A 18 4.73 4.19 12.59
CA ALA A 18 4.64 2.80 13.01
C ALA A 18 3.39 2.14 12.44
N LYS A 19 2.26 2.86 12.40
CA LYS A 19 1.02 2.35 11.80
C LYS A 19 1.21 2.07 10.32
N GLY A 20 1.85 2.99 9.60
CA GLY A 20 2.10 2.82 8.17
C GLY A 20 2.99 1.62 7.91
N ARG A 21 4.05 1.47 8.70
CA ARG A 21 4.95 0.33 8.56
C ARG A 21 4.24 -0.98 8.84
N LYS A 22 3.38 -1.01 9.86
CA LYS A 22 2.61 -2.21 10.17
C LYS A 22 1.74 -2.63 9.00
N LEU A 23 1.08 -1.68 8.36
CA LEU A 23 0.21 -1.98 7.23
C LEU A 23 1.03 -2.49 6.04
N GLN A 24 2.17 -1.85 5.74
CA GLN A 24 3.04 -2.34 4.68
C GLN A 24 3.53 -3.75 4.96
N ASN A 25 3.93 -4.02 6.21
CA ASN A 25 4.43 -5.35 6.58
C ASN A 25 3.32 -6.39 6.52
N LEU A 26 2.11 -6.02 6.90
CA LEU A 26 0.97 -6.93 6.79
C LEU A 26 0.72 -7.29 5.33
N LEU A 27 0.70 -6.31 4.45
CA LEU A 27 0.50 -6.55 3.02
C LEU A 27 1.61 -7.44 2.46
N ARG A 28 2.88 -7.13 2.81
CA ARG A 28 4.02 -7.95 2.39
C ARG A 28 3.81 -9.40 2.81
N ASP A 29 3.44 -9.62 4.05
CA ASP A 29 3.29 -10.98 4.59
C ASP A 29 2.15 -11.72 3.92
N LEU A 30 1.04 -11.03 3.68
CA LEU A 30 -0.11 -11.64 2.98
C LEU A 30 0.27 -12.02 1.55
N LEU A 31 1.02 -11.17 0.86
CA LEU A 31 1.48 -11.49 -0.50
C LEU A 31 2.42 -12.68 -0.51
N ARG A 32 3.33 -12.76 0.47
CA ARG A 32 4.26 -13.88 0.57
C ARG A 32 3.51 -15.20 0.80
N VAL A 33 2.49 -15.16 1.64
CA VAL A 33 1.67 -16.35 1.89
C VAL A 33 0.89 -16.75 0.64
N ALA A 34 0.36 -15.76 -0.09
CA ALA A 34 -0.44 -16.02 -1.28
C ALA A 34 0.39 -16.56 -2.44
N PHE A 35 1.68 -16.24 -2.47
CA PHE A 35 2.57 -16.63 -3.57
C PHE A 35 3.80 -17.36 -3.02
N PRO A 36 3.61 -18.59 -2.50
CA PRO A 36 4.70 -19.29 -1.81
C PRO A 36 5.86 -19.69 -2.72
N SER A 37 5.68 -19.63 -4.05
CA SER A 37 6.76 -19.91 -4.97
C SER A 37 7.76 -18.76 -5.08
N LEU A 38 7.41 -17.58 -4.56
CA LEU A 38 8.33 -16.43 -4.56
C LEU A 38 9.23 -16.48 -3.34
N GLU A 39 10.46 -16.00 -3.51
CA GLU A 39 11.39 -15.86 -2.39
C GLU A 39 11.05 -14.62 -1.58
N GLU A 40 11.53 -14.57 -0.34
CA GLU A 40 11.27 -13.40 0.51
C GLU A 40 11.74 -12.11 -0.14
N ASP A 41 12.90 -12.15 -0.79
CA ASP A 41 13.45 -10.95 -1.43
C ASP A 41 12.64 -10.50 -2.65
N ASP A 42 11.75 -11.34 -3.16
CA ASP A 42 10.88 -10.95 -4.27
C ASP A 42 9.79 -9.96 -3.84
N VAL A 43 9.45 -9.95 -2.55
CA VAL A 43 8.37 -9.11 -2.01
C VAL A 43 8.86 -8.48 -0.71
N LYS A 44 9.13 -7.17 -0.74
CA LYS A 44 9.68 -6.46 0.42
C LYS A 44 8.91 -5.17 0.67
N SER A 45 8.84 -4.77 1.94
CA SER A 45 8.36 -3.43 2.28
C SER A 45 9.42 -2.40 1.89
N GLN A 46 8.98 -1.29 1.32
CA GLN A 46 9.88 -0.18 1.05
C GLN A 46 10.30 0.45 2.38
N THR A 47 11.53 0.93 2.42
CA THR A 47 12.00 1.69 3.57
C THR A 47 11.13 2.92 3.77
N MET A 48 10.70 3.16 5.00
CA MET A 48 9.84 4.31 5.30
C MET A 48 10.53 5.60 4.91
N GLY A 49 9.78 6.48 4.27
CA GLY A 49 10.28 7.77 3.82
C GLY A 49 10.94 7.77 2.46
N MET A 50 11.14 6.59 1.88
CA MET A 50 11.68 6.51 0.52
C MET A 50 10.58 6.75 -0.50
N PRO A 51 10.91 7.41 -1.63
CA PRO A 51 9.92 7.61 -2.68
C PRO A 51 9.63 6.32 -3.43
N GLY A 52 8.50 6.31 -4.12
CA GLY A 52 8.11 5.18 -4.95
C GLY A 52 7.07 4.31 -4.29
N GLU A 53 6.97 3.09 -4.75
CA GLU A 53 5.99 2.13 -4.27
C GLU A 53 6.27 1.73 -2.82
N ASP A 54 5.21 1.43 -2.07
CA ASP A 54 5.37 0.99 -0.68
C ASP A 54 5.77 -0.47 -0.55
N ILE A 55 5.50 -1.26 -1.58
CA ILE A 55 5.96 -2.65 -1.66
C ILE A 55 6.89 -2.76 -2.86
N VAL A 56 8.09 -3.25 -2.62
CA VAL A 56 9.09 -3.43 -3.67
C VAL A 56 9.01 -4.85 -4.18
N LEU A 57 8.67 -5.01 -5.45
CA LEU A 57 8.50 -6.30 -6.08
C LEU A 57 9.61 -6.55 -7.10
N SER A 58 10.17 -7.75 -7.09
CA SER A 58 11.14 -8.16 -8.09
C SER A 58 10.47 -8.35 -9.44
N PRO A 59 11.22 -8.46 -10.54
CA PRO A 59 10.60 -8.79 -11.83
C PRO A 59 9.78 -10.06 -11.80
N ALA A 60 10.23 -11.08 -11.07
CA ALA A 60 9.46 -12.33 -10.95
C ALA A 60 8.15 -12.08 -10.23
N ALA A 61 8.17 -11.29 -9.16
CA ALA A 61 6.97 -10.98 -8.40
C ALA A 61 6.00 -10.13 -9.23
N ARG A 62 6.50 -9.20 -10.03
CA ARG A 62 5.63 -8.34 -10.85
C ARG A 62 4.83 -9.13 -11.88
N ARG A 63 5.35 -10.26 -12.33
CA ARG A 63 4.62 -11.11 -13.26
C ARG A 63 3.42 -11.78 -12.61
N LYS A 64 3.50 -12.03 -11.31
CA LYS A 64 2.40 -12.65 -10.55
C LYS A 64 1.53 -11.63 -9.84
N ILE A 65 2.09 -10.48 -9.51
CA ILE A 65 1.43 -9.42 -8.73
C ILE A 65 1.58 -8.13 -9.53
N PRO A 66 0.71 -7.93 -10.54
CA PRO A 66 0.88 -6.80 -11.48
C PRO A 66 0.33 -5.49 -10.92
N TYR A 67 0.69 -5.15 -9.69
CA TYR A 67 0.18 -3.97 -8.99
C TYR A 67 1.32 -3.16 -8.39
N SER A 68 1.16 -1.84 -8.41
CA SER A 68 1.97 -0.91 -7.62
C SER A 68 1.15 -0.49 -6.41
N PHE A 69 1.68 -0.75 -5.23
CA PHE A 69 0.91 -0.55 -4.00
C PHE A 69 1.27 0.75 -3.29
N GLU A 70 0.24 1.42 -2.80
CA GLU A 70 0.33 2.55 -1.88
C GLU A 70 -0.45 2.18 -0.63
N CYS A 71 0.16 2.31 0.56
CA CYS A 71 -0.48 1.92 1.81
C CYS A 71 -0.70 3.17 2.66
N LYS A 72 -1.93 3.33 3.17
CA LYS A 72 -2.29 4.45 4.03
C LYS A 72 -3.04 3.95 5.25
N ASN A 73 -2.46 4.14 6.42
CA ASN A 73 -3.09 3.79 7.69
C ASN A 73 -3.30 5.07 8.47
N VAL A 74 -4.40 5.76 8.18
CA VAL A 74 -4.70 7.09 8.72
C VAL A 74 -6.19 7.19 9.03
N GLU A 75 -6.53 8.04 10.01
CA GLU A 75 -7.92 8.25 10.39
C GLU A 75 -8.70 9.05 9.36
N ARG A 76 -8.05 9.99 8.68
CA ARG A 76 -8.66 10.79 7.62
C ARG A 76 -7.83 10.63 6.36
N LEU A 77 -8.46 10.12 5.33
CA LEU A 77 -7.78 9.84 4.08
C LEU A 77 -8.21 10.83 3.02
N SER A 78 -7.24 11.52 2.44
CA SER A 78 -7.48 12.29 1.23
C SER A 78 -7.39 11.31 0.06
N PHE A 79 -8.52 10.70 -0.27
CA PHE A 79 -8.53 9.54 -1.16
C PHE A 79 -7.99 9.88 -2.55
N TRP A 80 -8.52 10.93 -3.18
CA TRP A 80 -8.13 11.22 -4.57
C TRP A 80 -6.70 11.71 -4.67
N ALA A 81 -6.19 12.41 -3.65
CA ALA A 81 -4.76 12.77 -3.61
C ALA A 81 -3.90 11.51 -3.51
N THR A 82 -4.37 10.53 -2.74
CA THR A 82 -3.67 9.25 -2.61
C THR A 82 -3.67 8.49 -3.93
N VAL A 83 -4.80 8.51 -4.64
CA VAL A 83 -4.89 7.90 -5.97
C VAL A 83 -3.85 8.52 -6.91
N GLU A 84 -3.78 9.85 -6.93
CA GLU A 84 -2.82 10.55 -7.79
C GLU A 84 -1.38 10.19 -7.43
N GLN A 85 -1.08 10.09 -6.14
CA GLN A 85 0.25 9.71 -5.70
C GLN A 85 0.59 8.29 -6.14
N CYS A 86 -0.36 7.38 -5.99
CA CYS A 86 -0.17 5.98 -6.38
C CYS A 86 0.05 5.87 -7.89
N GLU A 87 -0.74 6.61 -8.66
CA GLU A 87 -0.60 6.62 -10.12
C GLU A 87 0.75 7.18 -10.54
N ALA A 88 1.20 8.23 -9.87
CA ALA A 88 2.49 8.85 -10.20
C ALA A 88 3.66 7.89 -9.92
N ASN A 89 3.52 7.03 -8.92
CA ASN A 89 4.56 6.06 -8.55
C ASN A 89 4.37 4.71 -9.24
N CYS A 90 3.30 4.56 -10.03
CA CYS A 90 2.97 3.27 -10.63
C CYS A 90 3.98 2.92 -11.73
N LYS A 91 4.53 1.72 -11.66
CA LYS A 91 5.45 1.25 -12.68
C LYS A 91 4.69 0.91 -13.95
N GLU A 92 5.38 1.05 -15.06
CA GLU A 92 4.80 0.76 -16.37
C GLU A 92 4.34 -0.69 -16.43
N GLY A 93 3.13 -0.91 -16.97
CA GLY A 93 2.57 -2.24 -17.09
C GLY A 93 1.89 -2.76 -15.84
N LEU A 94 1.93 -2.00 -14.74
CA LEU A 94 1.27 -2.37 -13.50
C LEU A 94 0.05 -1.49 -13.28
N SER A 95 -0.83 -1.93 -12.39
CA SER A 95 -2.01 -1.16 -12.01
C SER A 95 -1.85 -0.62 -10.61
N PRO A 96 -2.34 0.60 -10.33
CA PRO A 96 -2.29 1.12 -8.97
C PRO A 96 -3.24 0.34 -8.06
N ALA A 97 -2.81 0.11 -6.83
CA ALA A 97 -3.64 -0.52 -5.80
C ALA A 97 -3.37 0.21 -4.49
N ILE A 98 -4.43 0.74 -3.89
CA ILE A 98 -4.31 1.53 -2.67
C ILE A 98 -4.87 0.71 -1.53
N VAL A 99 -4.03 0.38 -0.55
CA VAL A 99 -4.43 -0.36 0.63
C VAL A 99 -4.62 0.66 1.75
N VAL A 100 -5.83 0.69 2.29
CA VAL A 100 -6.22 1.71 3.28
C VAL A 100 -6.70 1.06 4.55
N LYS A 101 -6.42 1.71 5.67
CA LYS A 101 -6.85 1.25 6.97
C LYS A 101 -6.95 2.45 7.89
N LYS A 102 -7.87 2.39 8.84
CA LYS A 102 -7.89 3.31 9.98
C LYS A 102 -8.13 2.48 11.24
N ASN A 103 -8.04 3.13 12.40
CA ASN A 103 -8.17 2.45 13.68
C ASN A 103 -9.51 1.69 13.73
N ARG A 104 -9.45 0.45 14.21
CA ARG A 104 -10.63 -0.41 14.43
C ARG A 104 -11.36 -0.83 13.15
N LYS A 105 -10.74 -0.63 11.99
CA LYS A 105 -11.29 -1.08 10.71
C LYS A 105 -10.31 -2.02 10.04
N ASP A 106 -10.84 -3.01 9.35
CA ASP A 106 -10.01 -3.93 8.59
C ASP A 106 -9.46 -3.25 7.35
N PRO A 107 -8.28 -3.65 6.90
CA PRO A 107 -7.72 -3.09 5.68
C PRO A 107 -8.62 -3.36 4.47
N MET A 108 -8.67 -2.39 3.58
CA MET A 108 -9.40 -2.49 2.33
C MET A 108 -8.44 -2.13 1.19
N VAL A 109 -8.77 -2.55 -0.02
CA VAL A 109 -7.99 -2.18 -1.18
C VAL A 109 -8.89 -1.50 -2.21
N ALA A 110 -8.39 -0.43 -2.83
CA ALA A 110 -9.05 0.25 -3.92
C ALA A 110 -8.21 0.07 -5.17
N ILE A 111 -8.85 -0.38 -6.25
CA ILE A 111 -8.19 -0.57 -7.55
C ILE A 111 -9.09 0.04 -8.62
N PRO A 112 -8.55 0.31 -9.82
CA PRO A 112 -9.38 0.82 -10.91
C PRO A 112 -10.54 -0.13 -11.21
N LEU A 113 -11.69 0.45 -11.55
CA LEU A 113 -12.91 -0.34 -11.78
C LEU A 113 -12.72 -1.37 -12.89
N ASP A 114 -12.07 -0.98 -13.98
CA ASP A 114 -11.84 -1.89 -15.10
C ASP A 114 -10.99 -3.09 -14.70
N ILE A 115 -10.01 -2.86 -13.82
CA ILE A 115 -9.17 -3.95 -13.31
C ILE A 115 -10.00 -4.90 -12.46
N PHE A 116 -10.87 -4.36 -11.61
CA PHE A 116 -11.76 -5.19 -10.80
C PHE A 116 -12.69 -6.03 -11.67
N ILE A 117 -13.26 -5.42 -12.71
CA ILE A 117 -14.13 -6.17 -13.64
C ILE A 117 -13.34 -7.29 -14.33
N ASP A 118 -12.11 -7.01 -14.75
CA ASP A 118 -11.26 -8.04 -15.35
C ASP A 118 -11.02 -9.20 -14.39
N MET A 119 -10.77 -8.91 -13.12
CA MET A 119 -10.54 -9.94 -12.12
C MET A 119 -11.74 -10.87 -11.97
N ILE A 120 -12.93 -10.31 -11.85
CA ILE A 120 -14.13 -11.16 -11.67
C ILE A 120 -14.47 -11.91 -12.95
N ARG A 121 -14.21 -11.32 -14.12
CA ARG A 121 -14.43 -12.00 -15.39
C ARG A 121 -13.50 -13.21 -15.54
N GLU A 122 -12.22 -13.03 -15.22
CA GLU A 122 -11.24 -14.11 -15.33
C GLU A 122 -11.56 -15.26 -14.40
N LYS A 123 -12.06 -14.94 -13.22
CA LYS A 123 -12.37 -15.98 -12.24
C LYS A 123 -13.63 -16.74 -12.60
N ASN A 124 -14.62 -16.09 -13.21
CA ASN A 124 -15.96 -16.64 -13.41
C ASN A 124 -16.36 -16.78 -14.87
N GLY A 125 -15.48 -16.40 -15.77
CA GLY A 125 -15.75 -16.44 -17.22
C GLY A 125 -15.39 -17.71 -17.92
#